data_38353498ef3bdffaee4886f259624ffe
#
_entry.id   38353498ef3bdffaee4886f259624ffe
#
_cell.length_a   1.000
_cell.length_b   1.000
_cell.length_c   1.000
_cell.angle_alpha   90.00
_cell.angle_beta   90.00
_cell.angle_gamma   90.00
#
_symmetry.space_group_name_H-M   'P 1'
#
loop_
_entity.id
_entity.type
_entity.pdbx_description
1 polymer ?
#
loop_
_entity_poly.entity_id
_entity_poly.type
_entity_poly.pdbx_seq_one_letter_code
_entity_poly.pdbx_strand_id
1 'polypeptide(L)'
;MFGNCGGLDTGDLKYSLKFTRASSEYMSKALTTPTSQRIFTISVWIQRSSTGTYQVILNDGYTINAGSLYFLNTDQLIFSVQDSSDVHSFNTTATYTSTSEEMHIVAVCDTTSSTNTITGTSTDRLRLYVNGNQITSMTASVPPQNFYPKMNASGTTHMLGRLGDGTI
;
A
#
# COMPACT_ATOMS: atom_id res chain seq x y z
N MET A 1 -0.93 -24.46 1.55
CA MET A 1 -0.28 -25.15 2.70
C MET A 1 0.27 -24.06 3.61
N PHE A 2 -0.37 -23.80 4.75
CA PHE A 2 0.08 -22.76 5.68
C PHE A 2 1.26 -23.30 6.47
N GLY A 3 2.45 -22.77 6.22
CA GLY A 3 3.65 -23.09 6.99
C GLY A 3 3.55 -22.53 8.40
N ASN A 4 3.92 -23.31 9.37
CA ASN A 4 3.89 -23.04 10.80
C ASN A 4 4.82 -21.87 11.14
N CYS A 5 4.30 -20.78 11.72
CA CYS A 5 5.09 -19.71 12.33
C CYS A 5 5.71 -20.21 13.63
N GLY A 6 6.85 -20.85 13.54
CA GLY A 6 7.60 -21.32 14.69
C GLY A 6 8.96 -20.65 14.80
N GLY A 7 9.13 -19.83 15.85
CA GLY A 7 10.43 -19.42 16.35
C GLY A 7 11.04 -18.17 15.71
N LEU A 8 11.24 -17.13 16.48
CA LEU A 8 12.16 -16.03 16.24
C LEU A 8 13.58 -16.57 16.08
N ASP A 9 13.99 -16.81 14.84
CA ASP A 9 15.36 -17.17 14.52
C ASP A 9 15.95 -16.09 13.59
N THR A 10 16.82 -15.29 14.12
CA THR A 10 17.81 -14.40 13.46
C THR A 10 17.35 -13.48 12.32
N GLY A 11 16.09 -13.07 12.27
CA GLY A 11 15.64 -12.00 11.35
C GLY A 11 15.50 -12.40 9.87
N ASP A 12 15.81 -13.63 9.50
CA ASP A 12 15.63 -14.11 8.14
C ASP A 12 14.19 -14.58 7.92
N LEU A 13 13.48 -13.99 6.97
CA LEU A 13 12.19 -14.46 6.51
C LEU A 13 12.37 -15.82 5.82
N LYS A 14 12.08 -16.91 6.53
CA LYS A 14 12.21 -18.27 5.98
C LYS A 14 11.17 -18.60 4.91
N TYR A 15 10.06 -17.85 4.87
CA TYR A 15 8.96 -18.11 3.95
C TYR A 15 8.39 -16.81 3.41
N SER A 16 8.17 -16.75 2.13
CA SER A 16 7.48 -15.65 1.44
C SER A 16 6.42 -16.20 0.50
N LEU A 17 5.43 -15.37 0.15
CA LEU A 17 4.48 -15.65 -0.91
C LEU A 17 4.99 -14.96 -2.18
N LYS A 18 5.07 -15.69 -3.27
CA LYS A 18 5.34 -15.16 -4.60
C LYS A 18 4.04 -15.13 -5.38
N PHE A 19 3.72 -13.99 -5.95
CA PHE A 19 2.63 -13.84 -6.90
C PHE A 19 3.21 -13.77 -8.31
N THR A 20 2.79 -14.69 -9.16
CA THR A 20 3.28 -14.79 -10.53
C THR A 20 2.23 -14.20 -11.47
N ARG A 21 2.58 -13.09 -12.12
CA ARG A 21 1.67 -12.37 -13.04
C ARG A 21 1.13 -13.28 -14.14
N ALA A 22 1.97 -14.12 -14.76
CA ALA A 22 1.56 -15.02 -15.82
C ALA A 22 0.48 -16.04 -15.39
N SER A 23 0.42 -16.36 -14.09
CA SER A 23 -0.56 -17.29 -13.50
C SER A 23 -1.76 -16.57 -12.87
N SER A 24 -1.78 -15.23 -12.91
CA SER A 24 -2.82 -14.40 -12.29
C SER A 24 -3.03 -14.69 -10.79
N GLU A 25 -1.95 -15.01 -10.09
CA GLU A 25 -2.00 -15.37 -8.68
C GLU A 25 -2.28 -14.15 -7.81
N TYR A 26 -3.19 -14.29 -6.86
CA TYR A 26 -3.55 -13.26 -5.90
C TYR A 26 -4.16 -13.85 -4.63
N MET A 27 -4.25 -13.05 -3.59
CA MET A 27 -5.04 -13.36 -2.40
C MET A 27 -6.12 -12.30 -2.22
N SER A 28 -7.27 -12.68 -1.68
CA SER A 28 -8.33 -11.73 -1.35
C SER A 28 -8.97 -12.06 -0.01
N LYS A 29 -9.42 -11.00 0.67
CA LYS A 29 -10.16 -11.11 1.93
C LYS A 29 -11.10 -9.92 2.09
N ALA A 30 -12.37 -10.19 2.38
CA ALA A 30 -13.29 -9.16 2.82
C ALA A 30 -12.98 -8.74 4.26
N LEU A 31 -12.95 -7.44 4.51
CA LEU A 31 -12.75 -6.90 5.84
C LEU A 31 -14.02 -7.03 6.68
N THR A 32 -13.82 -7.33 7.97
CA THR A 32 -14.83 -7.13 9.00
C THR A 32 -14.91 -5.65 9.37
N THR A 33 -15.85 -5.27 10.22
CA THR A 33 -16.01 -3.89 10.69
C THR A 33 -14.74 -3.44 11.43
N PRO A 34 -14.04 -2.42 10.96
CA PRO A 34 -12.85 -1.91 11.64
C PRO A 34 -13.21 -1.05 12.85
N THR A 35 -12.29 -0.89 13.78
CA THR A 35 -12.44 0.04 14.91
C THR A 35 -12.53 1.50 14.44
N SER A 36 -11.81 1.86 13.38
CA SER A 36 -11.88 3.15 12.74
C SER A 36 -11.64 2.99 11.24
N GLN A 37 -12.55 3.51 10.43
CA GLN A 37 -12.34 3.54 8.97
C GLN A 37 -11.28 4.55 8.56
N ARG A 38 -11.07 5.60 9.38
CA ARG A 38 -10.23 6.76 9.05
C ARG A 38 -8.78 6.63 9.50
N ILE A 39 -8.49 5.62 10.35
CA ILE A 39 -7.15 5.41 10.89
C ILE A 39 -6.75 3.95 10.64
N PHE A 40 -5.69 3.75 9.86
CA PHE A 40 -5.13 2.42 9.62
C PHE A 40 -3.67 2.49 9.19
N THR A 41 -2.99 1.37 9.32
CA THR A 41 -1.61 1.19 8.87
C THR A 41 -1.50 -0.10 8.06
N ILE A 42 -0.80 -0.02 6.94
CA ILE A 42 -0.36 -1.17 6.14
C ILE A 42 1.14 -1.32 6.38
N SER A 43 1.57 -2.51 6.77
CA SER A 43 2.99 -2.84 6.97
C SER A 43 3.29 -4.14 6.24
N VAL A 44 4.28 -4.12 5.35
CA VAL A 44 4.61 -5.26 4.51
C VAL A 44 6.10 -5.30 4.18
N TRP A 45 6.67 -6.50 4.19
CA TRP A 45 7.97 -6.79 3.60
C TRP A 45 7.75 -7.34 2.20
N ILE A 46 8.49 -6.79 1.23
CA ILE A 46 8.41 -7.22 -0.16
C ILE A 46 9.80 -7.30 -0.78
N GLN A 47 9.91 -8.19 -1.76
CA GLN A 47 11.00 -8.21 -2.74
C GLN A 47 10.35 -8.11 -4.12
N ARG A 48 10.78 -7.16 -4.93
CA ARG A 48 10.29 -7.00 -6.29
C ARG A 48 10.89 -8.08 -7.19
N SER A 49 10.09 -8.63 -8.09
CA SER A 49 10.55 -9.63 -9.06
C SER A 49 10.91 -9.04 -10.43
N SER A 50 10.49 -7.81 -10.70
CA SER A 50 10.74 -7.08 -11.94
C SER A 50 10.62 -5.57 -11.72
N THR A 51 11.04 -4.78 -12.69
CA THR A 51 10.95 -3.32 -12.73
C THR A 51 10.28 -2.86 -14.02
N GLY A 52 9.96 -1.58 -14.12
CA GLY A 52 9.37 -1.02 -15.34
C GLY A 52 7.92 -1.46 -15.61
N THR A 53 7.25 -2.07 -14.66
CA THR A 53 5.87 -2.55 -14.77
C THR A 53 5.07 -2.21 -13.52
N TYR A 54 3.74 -2.08 -13.67
CA TYR A 54 2.85 -1.97 -12.52
C TYR A 54 2.92 -3.23 -11.65
N GLN A 55 3.07 -3.06 -10.34
CA GLN A 55 3.09 -4.17 -9.38
C GLN A 55 2.24 -3.79 -8.17
N VAL A 56 1.09 -4.44 -8.04
CA VAL A 56 0.14 -4.20 -6.97
C VAL A 56 0.57 -4.96 -5.72
N ILE A 57 0.72 -4.25 -4.61
CA ILE A 57 0.95 -4.82 -3.28
C ILE A 57 -0.41 -5.09 -2.63
N LEU A 58 -1.23 -4.07 -2.49
CA LEU A 58 -2.57 -4.13 -1.89
C LEU A 58 -3.52 -3.23 -2.67
N ASN A 59 -4.76 -3.70 -2.89
CA ASN A 59 -5.84 -2.93 -3.50
C ASN A 59 -7.15 -3.15 -2.73
N ASP A 60 -8.03 -2.17 -2.72
CA ASP A 60 -9.35 -2.21 -2.06
C ASP A 60 -10.48 -2.80 -2.93
N GLY A 61 -10.11 -3.58 -3.95
CA GLY A 61 -11.08 -4.25 -4.83
C GLY A 61 -11.55 -3.40 -6.01
N TYR A 62 -10.90 -2.27 -6.27
CA TYR A 62 -11.19 -1.37 -7.39
C TYR A 62 -10.03 -1.29 -8.39
N THR A 63 -10.02 -0.25 -9.24
CA THR A 63 -8.99 0.00 -10.25
C THR A 63 -7.70 0.56 -9.65
N ILE A 64 -6.65 0.68 -10.46
CA ILE A 64 -5.31 1.07 -10.01
C ILE A 64 -5.23 2.46 -9.33
N ASN A 65 -6.06 3.41 -9.72
CA ASN A 65 -6.05 4.75 -9.13
C ASN A 65 -7.02 4.90 -7.93
N ALA A 66 -7.49 3.78 -7.40
CA ALA A 66 -8.35 3.71 -6.23
C ALA A 66 -7.54 3.54 -4.94
N GLY A 67 -8.12 3.00 -3.88
CA GLY A 67 -7.39 2.66 -2.65
C GLY A 67 -6.36 1.57 -2.91
N SER A 68 -5.08 1.94 -3.06
CA SER A 68 -4.03 1.02 -3.48
C SER A 68 -2.66 1.38 -2.92
N LEU A 69 -1.84 0.34 -2.71
CA LEU A 69 -0.41 0.44 -2.50
C LEU A 69 0.26 -0.35 -3.63
N TYR A 70 1.05 0.31 -4.48
CA TYR A 70 1.59 -0.31 -5.68
C TYR A 70 2.81 0.44 -6.24
N PHE A 71 3.58 -0.23 -7.11
CA PHE A 71 4.60 0.43 -7.92
C PHE A 71 4.08 0.77 -9.30
N LEU A 72 4.42 1.98 -9.75
CA LEU A 72 4.21 2.39 -11.14
C LEU A 72 5.18 1.66 -12.10
N ASN A 73 4.88 1.74 -13.39
CA ASN A 73 5.82 1.36 -14.44
C ASN A 73 7.07 2.28 -14.52
N THR A 74 7.09 3.38 -13.80
CA THR A 74 8.25 4.25 -13.57
C THR A 74 9.03 3.89 -12.30
N ASP A 75 8.67 2.78 -11.64
CA ASP A 75 9.26 2.26 -10.39
C ASP A 75 9.09 3.15 -9.15
N GLN A 76 8.22 4.14 -9.22
CA GLN A 76 7.79 4.94 -8.08
C GLN A 76 6.77 4.16 -7.24
N LEU A 77 6.81 4.35 -5.92
CA LEU A 77 5.84 3.77 -4.99
C LEU A 77 4.68 4.74 -4.78
N ILE A 78 3.46 4.22 -4.90
CA ILE A 78 2.22 4.97 -4.75
C ILE A 78 1.42 4.39 -3.58
N PHE A 79 0.95 5.28 -2.71
CA PHE A 79 -0.09 4.97 -1.74
C PHE A 79 -1.30 5.88 -2.01
N SER A 80 -2.44 5.30 -2.34
CA SER A 80 -3.67 6.03 -2.62
C SER A 80 -4.81 5.56 -1.75
N VAL A 81 -5.71 6.48 -1.43
CA VAL A 81 -6.97 6.24 -0.73
C VAL A 81 -8.11 6.89 -1.50
N GLN A 82 -9.26 6.25 -1.49
CA GLN A 82 -10.46 6.77 -2.17
C GLN A 82 -11.69 6.69 -1.28
N ASP A 83 -12.69 7.51 -1.58
CA ASP A 83 -14.07 7.31 -1.16
C ASP A 83 -14.97 7.02 -2.39
N SER A 84 -16.22 7.43 -2.37
CA SER A 84 -17.14 7.27 -3.53
C SER A 84 -16.91 8.27 -4.65
N SER A 85 -16.19 9.37 -4.40
CA SER A 85 -16.10 10.53 -5.30
C SER A 85 -14.66 10.92 -5.62
N ASP A 86 -13.77 10.86 -4.62
CA ASP A 86 -12.45 11.43 -4.69
C ASP A 86 -11.35 10.41 -4.42
N VAL A 87 -10.22 10.59 -5.10
CA VAL A 87 -9.00 9.82 -4.91
C VAL A 87 -7.88 10.77 -4.47
N HIS A 88 -7.21 10.38 -3.40
CA HIS A 88 -6.04 11.09 -2.87
C HIS A 88 -4.84 10.16 -2.89
N SER A 89 -3.69 10.66 -3.30
CA SER A 89 -2.50 9.82 -3.47
C SER A 89 -1.24 10.49 -2.95
N PHE A 90 -0.31 9.64 -2.56
CA PHE A 90 1.05 9.96 -2.16
C PHE A 90 1.99 9.24 -3.13
N ASN A 91 2.66 9.98 -4.00
CA ASN A 91 3.52 9.44 -5.06
C ASN A 91 4.96 9.80 -4.75
N THR A 92 5.83 8.81 -4.54
CA THR A 92 7.24 9.06 -4.24
C THR A 92 7.96 9.68 -5.44
N THR A 93 8.91 10.58 -5.19
CA THR A 93 9.83 11.04 -6.23
C THR A 93 10.91 10.01 -6.50
N ALA A 94 11.32 9.28 -5.46
CA ALA A 94 12.28 8.20 -5.56
C ALA A 94 11.70 7.00 -6.32
N THR A 95 12.57 6.29 -7.02
CA THR A 95 12.30 5.03 -7.71
C THR A 95 12.95 3.86 -6.97
N TYR A 96 12.33 2.68 -7.04
CA TYR A 96 12.76 1.48 -6.33
C TYR A 96 13.03 0.36 -7.34
N THR A 97 14.24 0.27 -7.83
CA THR A 97 14.63 -0.62 -8.95
C THR A 97 15.35 -1.89 -8.53
N SER A 98 15.63 -2.09 -7.23
CA SER A 98 16.24 -3.34 -6.77
C SER A 98 15.26 -4.51 -6.87
N THR A 99 15.71 -5.62 -7.45
CA THR A 99 14.98 -6.89 -7.51
C THR A 99 15.60 -7.98 -6.63
N SER A 100 16.72 -7.66 -5.98
CA SER A 100 17.47 -8.59 -5.12
C SER A 100 17.34 -8.28 -3.63
N GLU A 101 16.90 -7.07 -3.29
CA GLU A 101 16.80 -6.62 -1.90
C GLU A 101 15.34 -6.62 -1.41
N GLU A 102 15.17 -7.04 -0.18
CA GLU A 102 13.91 -6.90 0.53
C GLU A 102 13.71 -5.46 0.99
N MET A 103 12.46 -5.05 1.03
CA MET A 103 12.04 -3.69 1.37
C MET A 103 10.88 -3.76 2.36
N HIS A 104 11.01 -3.05 3.48
CA HIS A 104 9.91 -2.84 4.41
C HIS A 104 9.16 -1.57 4.06
N ILE A 105 7.89 -1.68 3.74
CA ILE A 105 7.01 -0.56 3.43
C ILE A 105 5.99 -0.41 4.54
N VAL A 106 5.84 0.81 5.06
CA VAL A 106 4.76 1.15 6.00
C VAL A 106 4.00 2.35 5.43
N ALA A 107 2.71 2.16 5.16
CA ALA A 107 1.79 3.20 4.72
C ALA A 107 0.78 3.48 5.83
N VAL A 108 0.69 4.74 6.25
CA VAL A 108 -0.17 5.19 7.34
C VAL A 108 -1.21 6.15 6.82
N CYS A 109 -2.46 5.90 7.14
CA CYS A 109 -3.58 6.81 6.92
C CYS A 109 -4.16 7.22 8.27
N ASP A 110 -4.24 8.54 8.51
CA ASP A 110 -4.95 9.13 9.64
C ASP A 110 -5.64 10.42 9.19
N THR A 111 -6.85 10.28 8.69
CA THR A 111 -7.61 11.44 8.20
C THR A 111 -8.26 12.26 9.31
N THR A 112 -8.15 11.85 10.58
CA THR A 112 -8.65 12.62 11.72
C THR A 112 -7.74 13.78 12.09
N SER A 113 -6.46 13.74 11.68
CA SER A 113 -5.49 14.77 11.97
C SER A 113 -5.98 16.14 11.49
N SER A 114 -5.97 17.10 12.40
CA SER A 114 -6.31 18.51 12.11
C SER A 114 -5.17 19.23 11.38
N THR A 115 -3.95 18.72 11.51
CA THR A 115 -2.78 19.29 10.86
C THR A 115 -2.69 18.77 9.42
N ASN A 116 -2.65 19.70 8.49
CA ASN A 116 -2.40 19.43 7.08
C ASN A 116 -1.23 20.29 6.65
N THR A 117 -0.10 20.08 7.30
CA THR A 117 1.09 20.85 7.00
C THR A 117 1.72 20.29 5.75
N ILE A 118 1.20 20.67 4.57
CA ILE A 118 1.98 20.60 3.35
C ILE A 118 3.03 21.71 3.42
N THR A 119 3.96 21.61 4.31
CA THR A 119 5.22 22.34 4.21
C THR A 119 6.14 21.51 3.33
N GLY A 120 5.84 21.53 2.05
CA GLY A 120 6.73 21.06 0.97
C GLY A 120 6.88 19.55 0.80
N THR A 121 6.61 18.68 1.76
CA THR A 121 7.06 17.30 1.63
C THR A 121 6.37 16.24 2.48
N SER A 122 5.54 16.53 3.45
CA SER A 122 4.84 15.48 4.21
C SER A 122 3.41 15.88 4.54
N THR A 123 2.52 14.91 4.49
CA THR A 123 1.15 15.10 4.94
C THR A 123 0.96 14.29 6.22
N ASP A 124 0.35 14.90 7.25
CA ASP A 124 0.09 14.14 8.48
C ASP A 124 -1.00 13.08 8.31
N ARG A 125 -1.83 13.22 7.25
CA ARG A 125 -2.95 12.31 6.98
C ARG A 125 -2.57 11.09 6.17
N LEU A 126 -1.58 11.22 5.27
CA LEU A 126 -0.98 10.09 4.55
C LEU A 126 0.53 10.13 4.77
N ARG A 127 1.11 9.06 5.27
CA ARG A 127 2.55 8.93 5.48
C ARG A 127 3.05 7.61 4.91
N LEU A 128 4.23 7.64 4.34
CA LEU A 128 4.87 6.49 3.75
C LEU A 128 6.29 6.36 4.29
N TYR A 129 6.67 5.16 4.66
CA TYR A 129 8.02 4.83 5.14
C TYR A 129 8.56 3.68 4.30
N VAL A 130 9.83 3.75 3.98
CA VAL A 130 10.57 2.67 3.34
C VAL A 130 11.83 2.39 4.17
N ASN A 131 12.00 1.14 4.60
CA ASN A 131 13.10 0.70 5.45
C ASN A 131 13.28 1.59 6.71
N GLY A 132 12.15 1.96 7.35
CA GLY A 132 12.11 2.79 8.55
C GLY A 132 12.27 4.30 8.30
N ASN A 133 12.61 4.74 7.10
CA ASN A 133 12.78 6.14 6.75
C ASN A 133 11.49 6.73 6.20
N GLN A 134 11.02 7.84 6.77
CA GLN A 134 9.87 8.54 6.24
C GLN A 134 10.19 9.16 4.88
N ILE A 135 9.31 8.95 3.92
CA ILE A 135 9.41 9.58 2.60
C ILE A 135 8.88 11.00 2.71
N THR A 136 9.74 11.96 2.39
CA THR A 136 9.42 13.40 2.44
C THR A 136 9.43 14.04 1.05
N SER A 137 10.09 13.42 0.07
CA SER A 137 10.10 13.89 -1.32
C SER A 137 9.04 13.16 -2.14
N MET A 138 7.96 13.88 -2.50
CA MET A 138 6.78 13.29 -3.14
C MET A 138 5.93 14.33 -3.86
N THR A 139 5.03 13.85 -4.71
CA THR A 139 3.83 14.58 -5.14
C THR A 139 2.63 13.99 -4.39
N ALA A 140 1.83 14.82 -3.75
CA ALA A 140 0.70 14.36 -2.97
C ALA A 140 -0.58 15.16 -3.23
N SER A 141 -1.71 14.45 -3.29
CA SER A 141 -3.05 14.98 -3.11
C SER A 141 -3.54 14.53 -1.74
N VAL A 142 -3.73 15.47 -0.82
CA VAL A 142 -4.03 15.16 0.58
C VAL A 142 -5.52 15.04 0.78
N PRO A 143 -6.03 13.95 1.41
CA PRO A 143 -7.43 13.86 1.74
C PRO A 143 -7.85 14.97 2.71
N PRO A 144 -9.09 15.48 2.64
CA PRO A 144 -9.62 16.42 3.62
C PRO A 144 -9.68 15.77 5.00
N GLN A 145 -9.76 16.62 6.04
CA GLN A 145 -9.96 16.12 7.40
C GLN A 145 -11.27 15.33 7.47
N ASN A 146 -11.24 14.22 8.19
CA ASN A 146 -12.36 13.30 8.35
C ASN A 146 -12.82 12.61 7.05
N PHE A 147 -11.99 12.55 6.03
CA PHE A 147 -12.21 11.70 4.86
C PHE A 147 -12.41 10.24 5.27
N TYR A 148 -13.28 9.52 4.57
CA TYR A 148 -13.61 8.10 4.86
C TYR A 148 -13.08 7.17 3.77
N PRO A 149 -11.81 6.69 3.88
CA PRO A 149 -11.23 5.79 2.90
C PRO A 149 -12.01 4.47 2.77
N LYS A 150 -12.37 4.07 1.57
CA LYS A 150 -12.98 2.75 1.31
C LYS A 150 -12.04 1.61 1.66
N MET A 151 -10.73 1.81 1.53
CA MET A 151 -9.72 0.79 1.83
C MET A 151 -9.90 0.18 3.24
N ASN A 152 -10.39 0.91 4.21
CA ASN A 152 -10.65 0.38 5.55
C ASN A 152 -12.15 0.38 5.90
N ALA A 153 -13.04 0.29 4.92
CA ALA A 153 -14.48 0.17 5.16
C ALA A 153 -14.88 -1.29 5.41
N SER A 154 -15.93 -1.47 6.22
CA SER A 154 -16.53 -2.79 6.44
C SER A 154 -17.02 -3.39 5.10
N GLY A 155 -16.75 -4.65 4.87
CA GLY A 155 -17.13 -5.37 3.66
C GLY A 155 -16.24 -5.11 2.44
N THR A 156 -15.27 -4.19 2.51
CA THR A 156 -14.29 -3.99 1.44
C THR A 156 -13.47 -5.26 1.26
N THR A 157 -13.34 -5.73 0.01
CA THR A 157 -12.50 -6.87 -0.32
C THR A 157 -11.10 -6.39 -0.68
N HIS A 158 -10.14 -6.68 0.17
CA HIS A 158 -8.73 -6.46 -0.14
C HIS A 158 -8.20 -7.52 -1.08
N MET A 159 -7.33 -7.10 -1.99
CA MET A 159 -6.59 -7.97 -2.92
C MET A 159 -5.09 -7.71 -2.80
N LEU A 160 -4.31 -8.77 -2.65
CA LEU A 160 -2.85 -8.76 -2.68
C LEU A 160 -2.39 -9.29 -4.04
N GLY A 161 -1.49 -8.57 -4.69
CA GLY A 161 -0.91 -8.98 -5.98
C GLY A 161 -1.79 -8.71 -7.21
N ARG A 162 -2.98 -8.10 -7.04
CA ARG A 162 -3.94 -7.89 -8.13
C ARG A 162 -4.81 -6.65 -7.89
N LEU A 163 -5.33 -6.05 -8.96
CA LEU A 163 -6.40 -5.06 -8.93
C LEU A 163 -7.79 -5.73 -8.89
N GLY A 164 -8.78 -4.98 -8.42
CA GLY A 164 -10.15 -5.47 -8.32
C GLY A 164 -10.83 -5.74 -9.67
N ASP A 165 -10.42 -5.06 -10.72
CA ASP A 165 -10.90 -5.27 -12.10
C ASP A 165 -10.26 -6.47 -12.81
N GLY A 166 -9.37 -7.19 -12.14
CA GLY A 166 -8.68 -8.34 -12.70
C GLY A 166 -7.36 -8.04 -13.39
N THR A 167 -6.96 -6.79 -13.50
CA THR A 167 -5.66 -6.38 -14.05
C THR A 167 -4.54 -6.66 -13.04
N ILE A 168 -3.38 -7.10 -13.48
CA ILE A 168 -2.17 -7.43 -12.70
C ILE A 168 -0.96 -6.72 -13.29
#